data_a627311949e3b5fd3a0fdeba3a8b0e9b
#
_entry.id   a627311949e3b5fd3a0fdeba3a8b0e9b
#
_cell.length_a   1.000
_cell.length_b   1.000
_cell.length_c   1.000
_cell.angle_alpha   90.00
_cell.angle_beta   90.00
_cell.angle_gamma   90.00
#
_symmetry.space_group_name_H-M   'P 1'
#
loop_
_entity.id
_entity.type
_entity.pdbx_description
1 polymer ?
#
loop_
_entity_poly.entity_id
_entity_poly.type
_entity_poly.pdbx_seq_one_letter_code
_entity_poly.pdbx_strand_id
1 'polypeptide(L)'
;MLDFKTEVYPEILNRLAQNKRYFTKTDNNPNHVIVQGDIVKVRTMKSSPDYLEVPFNTFEKTWQVLQEKGRVSQSDLSRVHNVKRSAFMLIAFDLLDEIKYKDFFYAAPNY
;
A
#
# COMPACT_ATOMS: atom_id res chain seq x y z
N MET A 1 -0.58 -21.48 0.83
CA MET A 1 -0.06 -20.13 1.11
C MET A 1 -0.28 -19.24 -0.10
N LEU A 2 -0.67 -18.00 0.13
CA LEU A 2 -0.87 -17.07 -0.97
C LEU A 2 0.46 -16.62 -1.56
N ASP A 3 0.54 -16.61 -2.89
CA ASP A 3 1.67 -16.02 -3.58
C ASP A 3 1.38 -14.54 -3.82
N PHE A 4 2.23 -13.67 -3.27
CA PHE A 4 1.98 -12.25 -3.36
C PHE A 4 1.90 -11.74 -4.79
N LYS A 5 2.86 -12.13 -5.62
CA LYS A 5 2.97 -11.62 -6.97
C LYS A 5 1.78 -12.00 -7.87
N THR A 6 1.29 -13.22 -7.73
CA THR A 6 0.26 -13.75 -8.63
C THR A 6 -1.15 -13.69 -8.05
N GLU A 7 -1.29 -13.63 -6.73
CA GLU A 7 -2.61 -13.69 -6.08
C GLU A 7 -2.98 -12.39 -5.36
N VAL A 8 -2.04 -11.73 -4.71
CA VAL A 8 -2.33 -10.55 -3.89
C VAL A 8 -2.09 -9.25 -4.66
N TYR A 9 -0.95 -9.12 -5.31
CA TYR A 9 -0.60 -7.90 -6.02
C TYR A 9 -1.61 -7.54 -7.12
N PRO A 10 -2.08 -8.48 -7.94
CA PRO A 10 -3.12 -8.16 -8.93
C PRO A 10 -4.40 -7.61 -8.31
N GLU A 11 -4.77 -8.08 -7.13
CA GLU A 11 -5.93 -7.56 -6.42
C GLU A 11 -5.70 -6.13 -5.95
N ILE A 12 -4.50 -5.82 -5.46
CA ILE A 12 -4.15 -4.46 -5.08
C ILE A 12 -4.24 -3.53 -6.29
N LEU A 13 -3.69 -3.95 -7.43
CA LEU A 13 -3.76 -3.17 -8.66
C LEU A 13 -5.19 -2.91 -9.08
N ASN A 14 -6.03 -3.93 -9.02
CA ASN A 14 -7.43 -3.81 -9.40
C ASN A 14 -8.18 -2.82 -8.49
N ARG A 15 -7.92 -2.89 -7.18
CA ARG A 15 -8.55 -1.97 -6.23
C ARG A 15 -8.06 -0.54 -6.40
N LEU A 16 -6.75 -0.35 -6.57
CA LEU A 16 -6.18 0.98 -6.78
C LEU A 16 -6.71 1.64 -8.06
N ALA A 17 -6.95 0.85 -9.09
CA ALA A 17 -7.42 1.38 -10.38
C ALA A 17 -8.86 1.91 -10.32
N GLN A 18 -9.62 1.60 -9.28
CA GLN A 18 -11.02 2.02 -9.17
C GLN A 18 -11.20 3.48 -8.83
N ASN A 19 -10.18 4.14 -8.26
CA ASN A 19 -10.23 5.56 -7.93
C ASN A 19 -8.91 6.21 -8.34
N LYS A 20 -8.97 7.51 -8.60
CA LYS A 20 -7.79 8.27 -9.00
C LYS A 20 -7.09 8.94 -7.83
N ARG A 21 -7.75 9.00 -6.67
CA ARG A 21 -7.23 9.72 -5.51
C ARG A 21 -7.59 9.01 -4.22
N TYR A 22 -6.61 8.90 -3.35
CA TYR A 22 -6.79 8.30 -2.03
C TYR A 22 -6.19 9.22 -0.98
N PHE A 23 -6.75 9.18 0.23
CA PHE A 23 -6.31 10.04 1.32
C PHE A 23 -5.61 9.23 2.40
N THR A 24 -4.53 9.80 2.95
CA THR A 24 -3.82 9.17 4.06
C THR A 24 -4.71 9.17 5.31
N LYS A 25 -4.55 8.14 6.13
CA LYS A 25 -5.42 7.97 7.31
C LYS A 25 -5.16 8.99 8.40
N THR A 26 -3.89 9.38 8.60
CA THR A 26 -3.51 10.28 9.69
C THR A 26 -3.66 11.75 9.33
N ASP A 27 -3.16 12.15 8.15
CA ASP A 27 -3.10 13.57 7.76
C ASP A 27 -4.16 13.96 6.76
N ASN A 28 -4.92 13.00 6.26
CA ASN A 28 -5.91 13.21 5.21
C ASN A 28 -5.32 13.89 3.97
N ASN A 29 -4.06 13.58 3.66
CA ASN A 29 -3.39 14.12 2.49
C ASN A 29 -3.77 13.32 1.24
N PRO A 30 -4.04 14.00 0.11
CA PRO A 30 -4.40 13.31 -1.11
C PRO A 30 -3.19 12.64 -1.77
N ASN A 31 -3.41 11.44 -2.29
CA ASN A 31 -2.46 10.71 -3.10
C ASN A 31 -3.14 10.43 -4.43
N HIS A 32 -2.62 11.02 -5.50
CA HIS A 32 -3.15 10.77 -6.84
C HIS A 32 -2.45 9.55 -7.40
N VAL A 33 -3.23 8.61 -7.94
CA VAL A 33 -2.73 7.29 -8.32
C VAL A 33 -3.05 7.01 -9.78
N ILE A 34 -2.06 6.47 -10.49
CA ILE A 34 -2.22 5.95 -11.84
C ILE A 34 -1.75 4.49 -11.83
N VAL A 35 -2.60 3.60 -12.35
CA VAL A 35 -2.24 2.20 -12.52
C VAL A 35 -2.14 1.91 -14.02
N GLN A 36 -0.95 1.47 -14.45
CA GLN A 36 -0.68 1.17 -15.86
C GLN A 36 -0.13 -0.25 -15.93
N GLY A 37 -1.00 -1.21 -16.26
CA GLY A 37 -0.60 -2.62 -16.22
C GLY A 37 -0.26 -3.04 -14.81
N ASP A 38 0.98 -3.42 -14.58
CA ASP A 38 1.48 -3.80 -13.26
C ASP A 38 2.29 -2.68 -12.59
N ILE A 39 2.25 -1.47 -13.16
CA ILE A 39 3.00 -0.32 -12.66
C ILE A 39 2.05 0.63 -11.93
N VAL A 40 2.45 1.04 -10.72
CA VAL A 40 1.71 2.01 -9.91
C VAL A 40 2.54 3.29 -9.81
N LYS A 41 1.91 4.42 -10.09
CA LYS A 41 2.55 5.73 -9.96
C LYS A 41 1.71 6.60 -9.03
N VAL A 42 2.37 7.36 -8.18
CA VAL A 42 1.73 8.19 -7.17
C VAL A 42 2.27 9.60 -7.18
N ARG A 43 1.40 10.57 -7.01
CA ARG A 43 1.75 11.97 -6.82
C ARG A 43 1.07 12.48 -5.56
N THR A 44 1.85 13.13 -4.67
CA THR A 44 1.28 13.79 -3.48
C THR A 44 1.36 15.29 -3.65
N MET A 45 0.48 16.02 -2.96
CA MET A 45 0.43 17.48 -3.07
C MET A 45 1.69 18.15 -2.54
N LYS A 46 2.39 17.51 -1.60
CA LYS A 46 3.57 18.09 -0.97
C LYS A 46 4.88 17.75 -1.68
N SER A 47 4.82 16.88 -2.66
CA SER A 47 6.03 16.45 -3.38
C SER A 47 6.04 17.07 -4.77
N SER A 48 6.94 16.57 -5.62
CA SER A 48 7.03 16.98 -7.01
C SER A 48 5.66 16.89 -7.71
N PRO A 49 5.37 17.77 -8.69
CA PRO A 49 4.15 17.65 -9.49
C PRO A 49 4.14 16.39 -10.36
N ASP A 50 5.27 15.70 -10.48
CA ASP A 50 5.38 14.51 -11.30
C ASP A 50 4.94 13.27 -10.54
N TYR A 51 4.33 12.32 -11.28
CA TYR A 51 4.03 11.00 -10.75
C TYR A 51 5.31 10.20 -10.63
N LEU A 52 5.48 9.55 -9.47
CA LEU A 52 6.65 8.71 -9.22
C LEU A 52 6.20 7.25 -9.11
N GLU A 53 6.94 6.37 -9.75
CA GLU A 53 6.66 4.94 -9.71
C GLU A 53 6.88 4.38 -8.31
N VAL A 54 5.96 3.52 -7.87
CA VAL A 54 6.11 2.75 -6.63
C VAL A 54 6.52 1.34 -7.02
N PRO A 55 7.77 0.94 -6.75
CA PRO A 55 8.27 -0.36 -7.20
C PRO A 55 7.50 -1.53 -6.59
N PHE A 56 7.40 -2.62 -7.34
CA PHE A 56 6.81 -3.85 -6.84
C PHE A 56 7.46 -4.30 -5.53
N ASN A 57 8.79 -4.16 -5.42
CA ASN A 57 9.52 -4.57 -4.21
C ASN A 57 9.03 -3.87 -2.95
N THR A 58 8.55 -2.65 -3.06
CA THR A 58 8.00 -1.91 -1.92
C THR A 58 6.72 -2.58 -1.43
N PHE A 59 5.85 -2.99 -2.34
CA PHE A 59 4.63 -3.72 -1.99
C PHE A 59 4.95 -5.08 -1.38
N GLU A 60 5.88 -5.80 -2.00
CA GLU A 60 6.26 -7.13 -1.52
C GLU A 60 6.85 -7.07 -0.12
N LYS A 61 7.71 -6.11 0.14
CA LYS A 61 8.31 -5.93 1.46
C LYS A 61 7.24 -5.62 2.51
N THR A 62 6.29 -4.77 2.17
CA THR A 62 5.19 -4.43 3.07
C THR A 62 4.35 -5.67 3.38
N TRP A 63 4.04 -6.48 2.38
CA TRP A 63 3.33 -7.74 2.57
C TRP A 63 4.06 -8.65 3.55
N GLN A 64 5.38 -8.81 3.38
CA GLN A 64 6.19 -9.63 4.27
C GLN A 64 6.14 -9.12 5.71
N VAL A 65 6.25 -7.81 5.90
CA VAL A 65 6.19 -7.21 7.24
C VAL A 65 4.83 -7.45 7.88
N LEU A 66 3.75 -7.27 7.12
CA LEU A 66 2.40 -7.47 7.64
C LEU A 66 2.16 -8.92 8.01
N GLN A 67 2.68 -9.87 7.24
CA GLN A 67 2.55 -11.28 7.57
C GLN A 67 3.33 -11.66 8.83
N GLU A 68 4.52 -11.10 9.02
CA GLU A 68 5.33 -11.36 10.21
C GLU A 68 4.76 -10.72 11.46
N LYS A 69 4.34 -9.46 11.35
CA LYS A 69 3.91 -8.68 12.51
C LYS A 69 2.40 -8.71 12.71
N GLY A 70 1.68 -9.04 11.65
CA GLY A 70 0.21 -8.99 11.64
C GLY A 70 -0.31 -7.57 11.59
N ARG A 71 0.28 -6.70 12.38
CA ARG A 71 -0.19 -5.34 12.58
C ARG A 71 0.99 -4.41 12.72
N VAL A 72 1.01 -3.31 11.97
CA VAL A 72 2.15 -2.41 11.96
C VAL A 72 1.68 -0.97 11.79
N SER A 73 2.36 -0.04 12.48
CA SER A 73 2.10 1.39 12.30
C SER A 73 2.87 1.92 11.10
N GLN A 74 2.45 3.08 10.59
CA GLN A 74 3.18 3.76 9.52
C GLN A 74 4.61 4.06 9.95
N SER A 75 4.78 4.51 11.19
CA SER A 75 6.09 4.83 11.74
C SER A 75 7.00 3.62 11.76
N ASP A 76 6.48 2.46 12.17
CA ASP A 76 7.26 1.23 12.19
C ASP A 76 7.65 0.79 10.79
N LEU A 77 6.74 0.89 9.83
CA LEU A 77 7.07 0.55 8.44
C LEU A 77 8.23 1.40 7.93
N SER A 78 8.19 2.71 8.16
CA SER A 78 9.22 3.59 7.61
C SER A 78 10.53 3.53 8.39
N ARG A 79 10.49 3.49 9.72
CA ARG A 79 11.69 3.59 10.55
C ARG A 79 12.34 2.25 10.86
N VAL A 80 11.54 1.26 11.22
CA VAL A 80 12.06 -0.05 11.60
C VAL A 80 12.33 -0.91 10.37
N HIS A 81 11.40 -0.92 9.43
CA HIS A 81 11.46 -1.79 8.25
C HIS A 81 11.95 -1.07 7.01
N ASN A 82 12.20 0.23 7.10
CA ASN A 82 12.73 1.05 6.00
C ASN A 82 11.88 0.95 4.72
N VAL A 83 10.57 0.92 4.89
CA VAL A 83 9.64 0.91 3.76
C VAL A 83 9.36 2.35 3.33
N LYS A 84 9.66 2.66 2.09
CA LYS A 84 9.37 3.98 1.52
C LYS A 84 7.90 4.09 1.18
N ARG A 85 7.36 5.31 1.25
CA ARG A 85 5.93 5.58 1.00
C ARG A 85 5.02 4.73 1.89
N SER A 86 5.40 4.60 3.16
CA SER A 86 4.68 3.78 4.13
C SER A 86 3.20 4.15 4.25
N ALA A 87 2.88 5.45 4.22
CA ALA A 87 1.50 5.90 4.29
C ALA A 87 0.68 5.37 3.11
N PHE A 88 1.24 5.43 1.89
CA PHE A 88 0.57 4.90 0.71
C PHE A 88 0.46 3.37 0.77
N MET A 89 1.48 2.69 1.28
CA MET A 89 1.43 1.24 1.44
C MET A 89 0.26 0.82 2.32
N LEU A 90 0.04 1.51 3.43
CA LEU A 90 -1.09 1.19 4.30
C LEU A 90 -2.43 1.46 3.63
N ILE A 91 -2.53 2.52 2.83
CA ILE A 91 -3.72 2.76 2.02
C ILE A 91 -3.98 1.58 1.09
N ALA A 92 -2.95 1.17 0.34
CA ALA A 92 -3.08 0.12 -0.66
C ALA A 92 -3.52 -1.21 -0.06
N PHE A 93 -2.89 -1.61 1.05
CA PHE A 93 -3.23 -2.88 1.70
C PHE A 93 -4.58 -2.85 2.41
N ASP A 94 -5.00 -1.66 2.87
CA ASP A 94 -6.31 -1.50 3.49
C ASP A 94 -7.47 -1.66 2.50
N LEU A 95 -7.19 -1.57 1.21
CA LEU A 95 -8.19 -1.77 0.17
C LEU A 95 -8.51 -3.25 -0.08
N LEU A 96 -7.68 -4.16 0.42
CA LEU A 96 -7.89 -5.59 0.22
C LEU A 96 -9.13 -6.07 0.94
N ASP A 97 -9.77 -7.11 0.37
CA ASP A 97 -10.98 -7.69 0.92
C ASP A 97 -10.70 -8.29 2.30
N GLU A 98 -11.36 -7.79 3.33
CA GLU A 98 -11.17 -8.25 4.71
C GLU A 98 -11.54 -9.73 4.87
N ILE A 99 -12.54 -10.20 4.16
CA ILE A 99 -12.98 -11.58 4.27
C ILE A 99 -11.93 -12.52 3.69
N LYS A 100 -11.33 -12.13 2.57
CA LYS A 100 -10.38 -12.97 1.87
C LYS A 100 -8.96 -12.89 2.43
N TYR A 101 -8.52 -11.71 2.86
CA TYR A 101 -7.11 -11.48 3.18
C TYR A 101 -6.82 -11.16 4.64
N LYS A 102 -7.81 -10.82 5.43
CA LYS A 102 -7.60 -10.41 6.82
C LYS A 102 -6.93 -11.48 7.68
N ASP A 103 -7.19 -12.75 7.38
CA ASP A 103 -6.57 -13.86 8.09
C ASP A 103 -5.07 -14.00 7.80
N PHE A 104 -4.59 -13.34 6.75
CA PHE A 104 -3.19 -13.41 6.34
C PHE A 104 -2.38 -12.23 6.85
N PHE A 105 -3.03 -11.10 7.10
CA PHE A 105 -2.38 -9.94 7.68
C PHE A 105 -3.44 -8.99 8.22
N TYR A 106 -2.99 -8.06 9.04
CA TYR A 106 -3.85 -7.02 9.57
C TYR A 106 -3.10 -5.69 9.60
N ALA A 107 -3.60 -4.70 8.89
CA ALA A 107 -3.08 -3.35 8.94
C ALA A 107 -3.85 -2.55 9.98
N ALA A 108 -3.17 -1.95 10.93
CA ALA A 108 -3.82 -1.23 12.02
C ALA A 108 -4.61 -0.04 11.49
N PRO A 109 -5.84 0.18 11.95
CA PRO A 109 -6.66 1.30 11.48
C PRO A 109 -6.13 2.66 11.89
N ASN A 110 -5.35 2.73 12.96
CA ASN A 110 -4.80 3.98 13.49
C ASN A 110 -3.27 3.99 13.41
N TYR A 111 -2.78 3.79 12.24
CA TYR A 111 -1.34 3.78 12.01
C TYR A 111 -0.79 5.13 11.60
#